data_d02b7e42ff479a7e811ca4939757d19a
#
_entry.id   d02b7e42ff479a7e811ca4939757d19a
#
_cell.length_a   1.000
_cell.length_b   1.000
_cell.length_c   1.000
_cell.angle_alpha   90.00
_cell.angle_beta   90.00
_cell.angle_gamma   90.00
#
_symmetry.space_group_name_H-M   'P 1'
#
loop_
_entity.id
_entity.type
_entity.pdbx_description
1 polymer ?
#
loop_
_entity_poly.entity_id
_entity_poly.type
_entity_poly.pdbx_seq_one_letter_code
_entity_poly.pdbx_strand_id
1 'polypeptide(L)'
;MVTEVVFAEKAGGMHRVVVDGAKHIEAKTIIISTGATAKYLGLPSEERLKGGGVSACAVCDGFFYKGQEVAIVGAGDTAAEEASYLANICKKVTMLVRKEEMRASKAMQHRVKNLPNIEIRYNTEVAEVLGEQVVEGLRIVNNQTGQEEVISVTGLFVAIGHKPNTDIFKGQLEMDETGYLITHGKSTKTNKPGVFAAGDVQDKEYRQAITAAGTGCMAALDAERYLATLE
;
A
#
# COMPACT_ATOMS: atom_id res chain seq x y z
N MET A 1 -16.26 -9.70 -12.24
CA MET A 1 -15.82 -8.94 -11.03
C MET A 1 -16.91 -9.00 -9.98
N VAL A 2 -16.56 -9.03 -8.67
CA VAL A 2 -17.58 -8.91 -7.60
C VAL A 2 -18.11 -7.48 -7.60
N THR A 3 -19.43 -7.32 -7.73
CA THR A 3 -20.11 -6.02 -7.84
C THR A 3 -20.94 -5.67 -6.62
N GLU A 4 -21.36 -6.67 -5.84
CA GLU A 4 -22.12 -6.49 -4.61
C GLU A 4 -21.87 -7.64 -3.65
N VAL A 5 -21.87 -7.35 -2.35
CA VAL A 5 -21.84 -8.35 -1.28
C VAL A 5 -22.88 -7.97 -0.23
N VAL A 6 -23.70 -8.93 0.18
CA VAL A 6 -24.66 -8.77 1.28
C VAL A 6 -24.36 -9.82 2.32
N PHE A 7 -24.03 -9.37 3.52
CA PHE A 7 -23.69 -10.27 4.63
C PHE A 7 -24.93 -10.63 5.45
N ALA A 8 -25.03 -11.91 5.85
CA ALA A 8 -26.05 -12.36 6.78
C ALA A 8 -25.83 -11.75 8.18
N GLU A 9 -26.92 -11.39 8.85
CA GLU A 9 -26.86 -10.80 10.21
C GLU A 9 -26.71 -11.86 11.30
N LYS A 10 -27.15 -13.08 11.04
CA LYS A 10 -27.17 -14.18 12.03
C LYS A 10 -26.20 -15.28 11.67
N ALA A 11 -25.62 -15.91 12.66
CA ALA A 11 -24.79 -17.10 12.49
C ALA A 11 -25.59 -18.20 11.73
N GLY A 12 -24.90 -18.86 10.79
CA GLY A 12 -25.50 -19.87 9.91
C GLY A 12 -26.34 -19.33 8.76
N GLY A 13 -26.55 -18.00 8.69
CA GLY A 13 -27.22 -17.38 7.54
C GLY A 13 -26.35 -17.43 6.27
N MET A 14 -27.01 -17.33 5.12
CA MET A 14 -26.33 -17.32 3.82
C MET A 14 -25.90 -15.89 3.45
N HIS A 15 -24.64 -15.72 3.20
CA HIS A 15 -24.10 -14.49 2.56
C HIS A 15 -24.34 -14.58 1.06
N ARG A 16 -24.56 -13.43 0.42
CA ARG A 16 -24.76 -13.36 -1.03
C ARG A 16 -23.69 -12.49 -1.68
N VAL A 17 -23.10 -13.02 -2.74
CA VAL A 17 -22.12 -12.30 -3.59
C VAL A 17 -22.69 -12.21 -4.99
N VAL A 18 -22.65 -11.02 -5.59
CA VAL A 18 -23.05 -10.78 -6.98
C VAL A 18 -21.81 -10.56 -7.83
N VAL A 19 -21.69 -11.33 -8.90
CA VAL A 19 -20.57 -11.26 -9.84
C VAL A 19 -21.09 -10.70 -11.16
N ASP A 20 -20.41 -9.67 -11.67
CA ASP A 20 -20.71 -8.98 -12.95
C ASP A 20 -22.17 -8.51 -13.05
N GLY A 21 -22.77 -8.13 -11.91
CA GLY A 21 -24.14 -7.64 -11.83
C GLY A 21 -25.24 -8.68 -12.12
N ALA A 22 -24.89 -9.94 -12.37
CA ALA A 22 -25.83 -10.94 -12.84
C ALA A 22 -25.79 -12.28 -12.07
N LYS A 23 -24.59 -12.80 -11.81
CA LYS A 23 -24.44 -14.12 -11.16
C LYS A 23 -24.48 -13.99 -9.65
N HIS A 24 -25.44 -14.65 -9.02
CA HIS A 24 -25.59 -14.75 -7.56
C HIS A 24 -24.90 -16.02 -7.04
N ILE A 25 -24.09 -15.84 -5.98
CA ILE A 25 -23.45 -16.94 -5.25
C ILE A 25 -23.85 -16.81 -3.78
N GLU A 26 -24.34 -17.88 -3.19
CA GLU A 26 -24.64 -17.96 -1.77
C GLU A 26 -23.62 -18.84 -1.06
N ALA A 27 -23.16 -18.41 0.11
CA ALA A 27 -22.18 -19.12 0.91
C ALA A 27 -22.42 -18.91 2.41
N LYS A 28 -22.10 -19.92 3.21
CA LYS A 28 -22.14 -19.84 4.68
C LYS A 28 -20.96 -19.08 5.26
N THR A 29 -19.86 -19.00 4.48
CA THR A 29 -18.65 -18.25 4.87
C THR A 29 -18.10 -17.45 3.70
N ILE A 30 -17.47 -16.31 4.00
CA ILE A 30 -16.72 -15.50 3.03
C ILE A 30 -15.36 -15.14 3.63
N ILE A 31 -14.30 -15.36 2.86
CA ILE A 31 -12.96 -14.84 3.16
C ILE A 31 -12.70 -13.68 2.22
N ILE A 32 -12.48 -12.49 2.79
CA ILE A 32 -12.16 -11.26 2.06
C ILE A 32 -10.64 -11.13 1.98
N SER A 33 -10.12 -11.19 0.75
CA SER A 33 -8.68 -11.04 0.45
C SER A 33 -8.46 -10.10 -0.74
N THR A 34 -9.20 -8.99 -0.75
CA THR A 34 -9.21 -8.02 -1.85
C THR A 34 -7.98 -7.13 -1.89
N GLY A 35 -7.14 -7.18 -0.85
CA GLY A 35 -5.87 -6.47 -0.78
C GLY A 35 -6.01 -4.96 -0.60
N ALA A 36 -4.91 -4.27 -0.89
CA ALA A 36 -4.82 -2.81 -0.91
C ALA A 36 -4.07 -2.36 -2.17
N THR A 37 -4.43 -1.19 -2.68
CA THR A 37 -3.80 -0.60 -3.86
C THR A 37 -2.87 0.52 -3.42
N ALA A 38 -1.61 0.47 -3.86
CA ALA A 38 -0.67 1.56 -3.66
C ALA A 38 -1.16 2.84 -4.35
N LYS A 39 -0.99 3.96 -3.69
CA LYS A 39 -1.25 5.27 -4.29
C LYS A 39 -0.05 5.69 -5.12
N TYR A 40 -0.33 6.25 -6.28
CA TYR A 40 0.65 6.79 -7.20
C TYR A 40 0.41 8.27 -7.43
N LEU A 41 1.33 8.95 -8.12
CA LEU A 41 1.23 10.38 -8.40
C LEU A 41 0.17 10.70 -9.47
N GLY A 42 -0.17 9.70 -10.29
CA GLY A 42 -1.14 9.83 -11.38
C GLY A 42 -0.55 10.43 -12.65
N LEU A 43 0.76 10.39 -12.81
CA LEU A 43 1.44 10.88 -14.01
C LEU A 43 1.43 9.79 -15.09
N PRO A 44 1.13 10.13 -16.37
CA PRO A 44 1.20 9.18 -17.48
C PRO A 44 2.60 8.54 -17.63
N SER A 45 3.65 9.31 -17.37
CA SER A 45 5.04 8.82 -17.40
C SER A 45 5.34 7.84 -16.26
N GLU A 46 4.77 8.06 -15.07
CA GLU A 46 4.85 7.13 -13.94
C GLU A 46 4.18 5.78 -14.30
N GLU A 47 2.95 5.82 -14.84
CA GLU A 47 2.20 4.63 -15.22
C GLU A 47 2.95 3.77 -16.25
N ARG A 48 3.56 4.40 -17.24
CA ARG A 48 4.35 3.75 -18.28
C ARG A 48 5.56 3.00 -17.73
N LEU A 49 6.19 3.54 -16.68
CA LEU A 49 7.45 3.03 -16.12
C LEU A 49 7.25 2.20 -14.84
N LYS A 50 6.01 1.84 -14.49
CA LYS A 50 5.74 0.85 -13.44
C LYS A 50 6.39 -0.48 -13.77
N GLY A 51 7.21 -1.00 -12.84
CA GLY A 51 8.05 -2.17 -13.07
C GLY A 51 9.31 -1.92 -13.91
N GLY A 52 9.41 -0.76 -14.57
CA GLY A 52 10.61 -0.30 -15.27
C GLY A 52 11.43 0.72 -14.46
N GLY A 53 11.26 0.74 -13.14
CA GLY A 53 11.98 1.66 -12.25
C GLY A 53 11.07 2.48 -11.33
N VAL A 54 9.75 2.46 -11.54
CA VAL A 54 8.77 3.00 -10.61
C VAL A 54 8.22 1.88 -9.74
N SER A 55 8.36 2.02 -8.42
CA SER A 55 7.89 1.06 -7.41
C SER A 55 7.16 1.77 -6.27
N ALA A 56 6.29 1.05 -5.56
CA ALA A 56 5.64 1.49 -4.34
C ALA A 56 6.05 0.65 -3.11
N CYS A 57 7.14 -0.13 -3.21
CA CYS A 57 7.63 -0.98 -2.13
C CYS A 57 9.16 -1.02 -2.13
N ALA A 58 9.81 -0.22 -1.29
CA ALA A 58 11.26 -0.21 -1.21
C ALA A 58 11.85 -1.54 -0.72
N VAL A 59 11.16 -2.22 0.20
CA VAL A 59 11.62 -3.53 0.72
C VAL A 59 11.55 -4.61 -0.36
N CYS A 60 10.56 -4.53 -1.27
CA CYS A 60 10.40 -5.48 -2.36
C CYS A 60 11.47 -5.30 -3.44
N ASP A 61 11.66 -4.07 -3.88
CA ASP A 61 12.40 -3.77 -5.11
C ASP A 61 13.73 -3.06 -4.87
N GLY A 62 13.96 -2.51 -3.68
CA GLY A 62 15.13 -1.68 -3.39
C GLY A 62 16.47 -2.38 -3.64
N PHE A 63 16.54 -3.69 -3.49
CA PHE A 63 17.77 -4.46 -3.72
C PHE A 63 18.27 -4.38 -5.18
N PHE A 64 17.36 -4.21 -6.15
CA PHE A 64 17.73 -4.04 -7.57
C PHE A 64 18.48 -2.74 -7.84
N TYR A 65 18.42 -1.77 -6.92
CA TYR A 65 19.07 -0.45 -7.01
C TYR A 65 20.31 -0.33 -6.14
N LYS A 66 20.90 -1.46 -5.72
CA LYS A 66 22.11 -1.46 -4.90
C LYS A 66 23.23 -0.67 -5.56
N GLY A 67 23.77 0.32 -4.82
CA GLY A 67 24.86 1.21 -5.29
C GLY A 67 24.43 2.27 -6.32
N GLN A 68 23.15 2.38 -6.62
CA GLN A 68 22.59 3.35 -7.56
C GLN A 68 22.02 4.59 -6.84
N GLU A 69 21.66 5.61 -7.60
CA GLU A 69 20.97 6.80 -7.10
C GLU A 69 19.47 6.68 -7.38
N VAL A 70 18.64 6.86 -6.34
CA VAL A 70 17.20 6.72 -6.41
C VAL A 70 16.48 7.91 -5.81
N ALA A 71 15.23 8.10 -6.17
CA ALA A 71 14.34 9.05 -5.52
C ALA A 71 13.21 8.34 -4.79
N ILE A 72 12.71 8.96 -3.71
CA ILE A 72 11.51 8.53 -3.00
C ILE A 72 10.57 9.72 -2.77
N VAL A 73 9.30 9.55 -3.09
CA VAL A 73 8.26 10.55 -2.85
C VAL A 73 7.45 10.19 -1.61
N GLY A 74 7.40 11.09 -0.66
CA GLY A 74 6.60 10.92 0.55
C GLY A 74 7.14 11.76 1.71
N ALA A 75 6.33 11.88 2.77
CA ALA A 75 6.67 12.71 3.92
C ALA A 75 6.19 12.14 5.27
N GLY A 76 5.57 10.96 5.28
CA GLY A 76 5.13 10.23 6.48
C GLY A 76 6.19 9.27 7.02
N ASP A 77 5.86 8.56 8.12
CA ASP A 77 6.77 7.58 8.73
C ASP A 77 7.18 6.49 7.74
N THR A 78 6.25 5.92 6.98
CA THR A 78 6.55 4.92 5.95
C THR A 78 7.59 5.42 4.94
N ALA A 79 7.44 6.65 4.44
CA ALA A 79 8.40 7.22 3.49
C ALA A 79 9.79 7.41 4.13
N ALA A 80 9.85 7.79 5.41
CA ALA A 80 11.11 7.93 6.13
C ALA A 80 11.76 6.57 6.45
N GLU A 81 10.97 5.55 6.75
CA GLU A 81 11.44 4.17 6.93
C GLU A 81 12.02 3.61 5.63
N GLU A 82 11.27 3.72 4.54
CA GLU A 82 11.69 3.27 3.22
C GLU A 82 12.92 4.03 2.71
N ALA A 83 12.99 5.36 2.91
CA ALA A 83 14.18 6.14 2.60
C ALA A 83 15.40 5.68 3.40
N SER A 84 15.21 5.37 4.70
CA SER A 84 16.28 4.84 5.55
C SER A 84 16.74 3.45 5.11
N TYR A 85 15.80 2.60 4.68
CA TYR A 85 16.12 1.28 4.13
C TYR A 85 16.93 1.41 2.83
N LEU A 86 16.46 2.23 1.88
CA LEU A 86 17.16 2.50 0.62
C LEU A 86 18.56 3.09 0.85
N ALA A 87 18.73 3.96 1.84
CA ALA A 87 20.02 4.55 2.16
C ALA A 87 21.08 3.52 2.58
N ASN A 88 20.68 2.36 3.12
CA ASN A 88 21.62 1.28 3.47
C ASN A 88 22.13 0.50 2.26
N ILE A 89 21.47 0.59 1.12
CA ILE A 89 21.79 -0.21 -0.08
C ILE A 89 22.12 0.63 -1.31
N CYS A 90 21.55 1.82 -1.42
CA CYS A 90 21.75 2.73 -2.53
C CYS A 90 22.93 3.71 -2.26
N LYS A 91 23.52 4.21 -3.32
CA LYS A 91 24.57 5.24 -3.25
C LYS A 91 24.02 6.56 -2.71
N LYS A 92 22.84 6.97 -3.19
CA LYS A 92 22.17 8.20 -2.81
C LYS A 92 20.66 8.02 -2.88
N VAL A 93 19.94 8.62 -1.94
CA VAL A 93 18.48 8.70 -1.91
C VAL A 93 18.04 10.16 -1.91
N THR A 94 17.30 10.59 -2.93
CA THR A 94 16.68 11.92 -2.96
C THR A 94 15.24 11.81 -2.50
N MET A 95 14.95 12.34 -1.31
CA MET A 95 13.60 12.32 -0.74
C MET A 95 12.84 13.59 -1.15
N LEU A 96 11.75 13.42 -1.89
CA LEU A 96 10.93 14.51 -2.42
C LEU A 96 9.71 14.72 -1.52
N VAL A 97 9.65 15.87 -0.87
CA VAL A 97 8.62 16.25 0.09
C VAL A 97 7.83 17.42 -0.48
N ARG A 98 6.54 17.20 -0.76
CA ARG A 98 5.65 18.21 -1.38
C ARG A 98 5.44 19.47 -0.53
N LYS A 99 5.54 19.36 0.79
CA LYS A 99 5.36 20.46 1.74
C LYS A 99 6.69 20.96 2.28
N GLU A 100 6.65 22.07 3.01
CA GLU A 100 7.80 22.64 3.72
C GLU A 100 8.24 21.81 4.94
N GLU A 101 7.38 20.87 5.38
CA GLU A 101 7.65 19.99 6.52
C GLU A 101 7.23 18.55 6.24
N MET A 102 7.93 17.63 6.88
CA MET A 102 7.53 16.22 6.94
C MET A 102 6.42 16.01 7.96
N ARG A 103 5.53 15.06 7.68
CA ARG A 103 4.51 14.58 8.63
C ARG A 103 4.99 13.42 9.49
N ALA A 104 6.15 12.85 9.17
CA ALA A 104 6.77 11.78 9.94
C ALA A 104 6.99 12.21 11.40
N SER A 105 7.04 11.24 12.30
CA SER A 105 7.41 11.43 13.71
C SER A 105 8.77 12.11 13.84
N LYS A 106 8.99 12.85 14.92
CA LYS A 106 10.28 13.53 15.15
C LYS A 106 11.46 12.57 15.14
N ALA A 107 11.26 11.34 15.64
CA ALA A 107 12.29 10.29 15.61
C ALA A 107 12.67 9.91 14.17
N MET A 108 11.67 9.70 13.31
CA MET A 108 11.91 9.35 11.91
C MET A 108 12.49 10.50 11.10
N GLN A 109 12.04 11.74 11.35
CA GLN A 109 12.66 12.93 10.76
C GLN A 109 14.14 13.05 11.13
N HIS A 110 14.47 12.85 12.43
CA HIS A 110 15.86 12.87 12.89
C HIS A 110 16.69 11.78 12.22
N ARG A 111 16.14 10.58 12.08
CA ARG A 111 16.81 9.45 11.42
C ARG A 111 17.20 9.79 9.98
N VAL A 112 16.25 10.22 9.15
CA VAL A 112 16.54 10.51 7.73
C VAL A 112 17.46 11.72 7.55
N LYS A 113 17.36 12.74 8.42
CA LYS A 113 18.23 13.92 8.37
C LYS A 113 19.70 13.63 8.72
N ASN A 114 19.95 12.57 9.49
CA ASN A 114 21.30 12.19 9.92
C ASN A 114 21.96 11.14 9.01
N LEU A 115 21.27 10.63 8.01
CA LEU A 115 21.87 9.72 7.02
C LEU A 115 22.57 10.53 5.94
N PRO A 116 23.91 10.40 5.78
CA PRO A 116 24.71 11.30 4.94
C PRO A 116 24.41 11.18 3.42
N ASN A 117 23.78 10.07 3.02
CA ASN A 117 23.41 9.81 1.63
C ASN A 117 21.93 10.04 1.35
N ILE A 118 21.18 10.64 2.28
CA ILE A 118 19.80 11.12 2.03
C ILE A 118 19.84 12.64 1.82
N GLU A 119 19.38 13.07 0.66
CA GLU A 119 19.07 14.47 0.36
C GLU A 119 17.58 14.70 0.43
N ILE A 120 17.11 15.64 1.27
CA ILE A 120 15.69 15.96 1.39
C ILE A 120 15.39 17.26 0.64
N ARG A 121 14.53 17.18 -0.36
CA ARG A 121 14.02 18.31 -1.16
C ARG A 121 12.60 18.65 -0.72
N TYR A 122 12.44 19.72 0.05
CA TYR A 122 11.14 20.24 0.45
C TYR A 122 10.46 21.06 -0.65
N ASN A 123 9.15 21.21 -0.57
CA ASN A 123 8.33 21.93 -1.55
C ASN A 123 8.53 21.44 -2.98
N THR A 124 8.83 20.13 -3.13
CA THR A 124 9.24 19.56 -4.41
C THR A 124 8.31 18.41 -4.81
N GLU A 125 7.88 18.46 -6.06
CA GLU A 125 7.01 17.45 -6.69
C GLU A 125 7.67 16.90 -7.96
N VAL A 126 7.29 15.67 -8.32
CA VAL A 126 7.67 15.08 -9.62
C VAL A 126 6.70 15.61 -10.66
N ALA A 127 7.22 16.28 -11.68
CA ALA A 127 6.45 16.73 -12.84
C ALA A 127 6.41 15.64 -13.94
N GLU A 128 7.50 14.87 -14.08
CA GLU A 128 7.60 13.81 -15.08
C GLU A 128 8.65 12.77 -14.68
N VAL A 129 8.38 11.51 -14.99
CA VAL A 129 9.37 10.42 -14.91
C VAL A 129 9.97 10.24 -16.30
N LEU A 130 11.29 10.39 -16.39
CA LEU A 130 12.04 10.36 -17.65
C LEU A 130 12.57 8.95 -17.92
N GLY A 131 12.58 8.58 -19.21
CA GLY A 131 13.02 7.28 -19.70
C GLY A 131 11.98 6.65 -20.62
N GLU A 132 12.38 5.67 -21.43
CA GLU A 132 11.48 4.95 -22.35
C GLU A 132 11.01 3.61 -21.78
N GLN A 133 11.94 2.75 -21.41
CA GLN A 133 11.68 1.41 -20.86
C GLN A 133 12.01 1.32 -19.37
N VAL A 134 12.98 2.12 -18.93
CA VAL A 134 13.40 2.20 -17.53
C VAL A 134 13.50 3.66 -17.10
N VAL A 135 13.48 3.89 -15.79
CA VAL A 135 13.69 5.23 -15.23
C VAL A 135 15.13 5.65 -15.45
N GLU A 136 15.34 6.82 -16.08
CA GLU A 136 16.63 7.44 -16.35
C GLU A 136 16.81 8.77 -15.60
N GLY A 137 15.72 9.31 -15.10
CA GLY A 137 15.70 10.55 -14.33
C GLY A 137 14.29 11.01 -13.98
N LEU A 138 14.23 12.15 -13.31
CA LEU A 138 12.99 12.84 -12.97
C LEU A 138 13.11 14.31 -13.34
N ARG A 139 12.06 14.88 -13.94
CA ARG A 139 11.84 16.31 -13.93
C ARG A 139 11.02 16.65 -12.69
N ILE A 140 11.64 17.42 -11.80
CA ILE A 140 11.04 17.86 -10.54
C ILE A 140 10.76 19.35 -10.60
N VAL A 141 9.78 19.80 -9.81
CA VAL A 141 9.37 21.21 -9.72
C VAL A 141 9.29 21.63 -8.27
N ASN A 142 9.87 22.77 -7.94
CA ASN A 142 9.61 23.43 -6.67
C ASN A 142 8.26 24.13 -6.75
N ASN A 143 7.28 23.67 -5.96
CA ASN A 143 5.90 24.16 -6.04
C ASN A 143 5.67 25.55 -5.42
N GLN A 144 6.70 26.15 -4.80
CA GLN A 144 6.64 27.52 -4.29
C GLN A 144 7.19 28.52 -5.32
N THR A 145 8.26 28.15 -6.01
CA THR A 145 8.97 29.06 -6.94
C THR A 145 8.66 28.78 -8.40
N GLY A 146 8.11 27.59 -8.71
CA GLY A 146 7.93 27.11 -10.08
C GLY A 146 9.22 26.69 -10.78
N GLN A 147 10.36 26.69 -10.07
CA GLN A 147 11.64 26.30 -10.66
C GLN A 147 11.65 24.80 -10.96
N GLU A 148 11.97 24.44 -12.18
CA GLU A 148 12.14 23.06 -12.63
C GLU A 148 13.62 22.65 -12.65
N GLU A 149 13.87 21.38 -12.36
CA GLU A 149 15.20 20.77 -12.40
C GLU A 149 15.04 19.31 -12.90
N VAL A 150 16.06 18.82 -13.59
CA VAL A 150 16.18 17.40 -13.94
C VAL A 150 17.22 16.76 -13.04
N ILE A 151 16.83 15.71 -12.33
CA ILE A 151 17.74 14.90 -11.52
C ILE A 151 17.91 13.52 -12.17
N SER A 152 19.15 13.02 -12.18
CA SER A 152 19.48 11.68 -12.70
C SER A 152 19.28 10.67 -11.58
N VAL A 153 18.33 9.75 -11.76
CA VAL A 153 18.05 8.62 -10.86
C VAL A 153 17.61 7.43 -11.69
N THR A 154 17.87 6.22 -11.21
CA THR A 154 17.51 4.98 -11.90
C THR A 154 16.26 4.33 -11.35
N GLY A 155 15.73 4.86 -10.25
CA GLY A 155 14.50 4.36 -9.62
C GLY A 155 13.73 5.45 -8.90
N LEU A 156 12.40 5.34 -8.94
CA LEU A 156 11.45 6.17 -8.22
C LEU A 156 10.60 5.30 -7.31
N PHE A 157 10.68 5.53 -6.00
CA PHE A 157 9.82 4.89 -5.00
C PHE A 157 8.69 5.83 -4.58
N VAL A 158 7.45 5.36 -4.63
CA VAL A 158 6.27 6.20 -4.35
C VAL A 158 5.66 5.77 -3.02
N ALA A 159 6.05 6.45 -1.93
CA ALA A 159 5.68 6.14 -0.55
C ALA A 159 4.61 7.11 0.00
N ILE A 160 3.49 7.28 -0.73
CA ILE A 160 2.39 8.20 -0.38
C ILE A 160 1.17 7.48 0.21
N GLY A 161 1.33 6.21 0.55
CA GLY A 161 0.34 5.37 1.22
C GLY A 161 -0.42 4.43 0.29
N HIS A 162 -1.35 3.69 0.89
CA HIS A 162 -2.18 2.70 0.22
C HIS A 162 -3.66 3.01 0.44
N LYS A 163 -4.51 2.42 -0.38
CA LYS A 163 -5.96 2.41 -0.21
C LYS A 163 -6.39 0.95 -0.15
N PRO A 164 -7.00 0.47 0.96
CA PRO A 164 -7.56 -0.87 1.01
C PRO A 164 -8.74 -0.99 0.04
N ASN A 165 -8.89 -2.16 -0.58
CA ASN A 165 -9.95 -2.43 -1.55
C ASN A 165 -11.22 -2.88 -0.82
N THR A 166 -11.83 -1.96 -0.06
CA THR A 166 -12.94 -2.20 0.88
C THR A 166 -14.21 -1.43 0.55
N ASP A 167 -14.23 -0.62 -0.51
CA ASP A 167 -15.35 0.27 -0.84
C ASP A 167 -16.70 -0.47 -0.91
N ILE A 168 -16.70 -1.71 -1.42
CA ILE A 168 -17.91 -2.56 -1.57
C ILE A 168 -18.45 -3.09 -0.22
N PHE A 169 -17.69 -3.00 0.85
CA PHE A 169 -18.08 -3.47 2.19
C PHE A 169 -18.50 -2.34 3.14
N LYS A 170 -18.44 -1.07 2.67
CA LYS A 170 -18.81 0.10 3.48
C LYS A 170 -20.22 0.00 4.04
N GLY A 171 -20.36 0.34 5.32
CA GLY A 171 -21.65 0.27 6.03
C GLY A 171 -22.07 -1.14 6.47
N GLN A 172 -21.34 -2.19 6.07
CA GLN A 172 -21.62 -3.57 6.47
C GLN A 172 -20.55 -4.16 7.40
N LEU A 173 -19.27 -3.82 7.17
CA LEU A 173 -18.15 -4.27 7.99
C LEU A 173 -17.51 -3.12 8.74
N GLU A 174 -16.98 -3.42 9.92
CA GLU A 174 -16.18 -2.47 10.68
C GLU A 174 -14.85 -2.20 9.99
N MET A 175 -14.52 -0.91 9.91
CA MET A 175 -13.29 -0.41 9.29
C MET A 175 -12.61 0.59 10.22
N ASP A 176 -11.29 0.64 10.16
CA ASP A 176 -10.55 1.70 10.82
C ASP A 176 -10.71 3.04 10.07
N GLU A 177 -10.16 4.11 10.62
CA GLU A 177 -10.19 5.47 10.06
C GLU A 177 -9.58 5.59 8.66
N THR A 178 -8.73 4.63 8.27
CA THR A 178 -8.06 4.57 6.98
C THR A 178 -8.75 3.62 5.98
N GLY A 179 -9.80 2.93 6.43
CA GLY A 179 -10.66 2.07 5.63
C GLY A 179 -10.25 0.60 5.59
N TYR A 180 -9.25 0.17 6.38
CA TYR A 180 -8.89 -1.24 6.51
C TYR A 180 -9.92 -2.00 7.35
N LEU A 181 -10.21 -3.25 6.98
CA LEU A 181 -11.13 -4.10 7.73
C LEU A 181 -10.55 -4.41 9.11
N ILE A 182 -11.39 -4.29 10.15
CA ILE A 182 -11.02 -4.63 11.52
C ILE A 182 -11.27 -6.13 11.73
N THR A 183 -10.24 -6.82 12.25
CA THR A 183 -10.36 -8.21 12.71
C THR A 183 -10.28 -8.27 14.23
N HIS A 184 -10.98 -9.23 14.84
CA HIS A 184 -11.14 -9.30 16.29
C HIS A 184 -10.21 -10.32 16.94
N GLY A 185 -9.52 -9.89 17.98
CA GLY A 185 -8.58 -10.73 18.73
C GLY A 185 -7.34 -11.09 17.90
N LYS A 186 -6.89 -12.33 18.03
CA LYS A 186 -5.79 -12.92 17.23
C LYS A 186 -6.32 -13.79 16.10
N SER A 187 -7.48 -13.44 15.54
CA SER A 187 -8.15 -14.20 14.49
C SER A 187 -8.40 -13.32 13.27
N THR A 188 -8.91 -13.91 12.20
CA THR A 188 -9.30 -13.22 10.98
C THR A 188 -10.80 -12.84 10.94
N LYS A 189 -11.50 -13.07 12.06
CA LYS A 189 -12.95 -12.83 12.19
C LYS A 189 -13.24 -11.34 12.14
N THR A 190 -14.26 -10.98 11.34
CA THR A 190 -14.84 -9.63 11.31
C THR A 190 -16.01 -9.51 12.30
N ASN A 191 -16.67 -8.35 12.30
CA ASN A 191 -17.91 -8.13 13.07
C ASN A 191 -19.13 -8.87 12.52
N LYS A 192 -19.03 -9.58 11.38
CA LYS A 192 -20.11 -10.41 10.83
C LYS A 192 -19.80 -11.90 11.00
N PRO A 193 -20.73 -12.73 11.53
CA PRO A 193 -20.51 -14.15 11.67
C PRO A 193 -20.25 -14.83 10.32
N GLY A 194 -19.24 -15.69 10.24
CA GLY A 194 -18.86 -16.38 8.99
C GLY A 194 -18.11 -15.53 7.97
N VAL A 195 -17.73 -14.28 8.32
CA VAL A 195 -16.96 -13.40 7.45
C VAL A 195 -15.58 -13.16 8.04
N PHE A 196 -14.55 -13.41 7.24
CA PHE A 196 -13.14 -13.36 7.62
C PHE A 196 -12.40 -12.42 6.68
N ALA A 197 -11.33 -11.75 7.18
CA ALA A 197 -10.48 -10.89 6.38
C ALA A 197 -9.01 -11.30 6.49
N ALA A 198 -8.30 -11.35 5.35
CA ALA A 198 -6.91 -11.77 5.27
C ALA A 198 -6.10 -10.94 4.26
N GLY A 199 -4.80 -10.84 4.48
CA GLY A 199 -3.89 -10.07 3.64
C GLY A 199 -4.03 -8.56 3.84
N ASP A 200 -3.61 -7.80 2.84
CA ASP A 200 -3.47 -6.35 2.92
C ASP A 200 -4.80 -5.60 3.12
N VAL A 201 -5.94 -6.24 2.92
CA VAL A 201 -7.25 -5.64 3.18
C VAL A 201 -7.47 -5.32 4.68
N GLN A 202 -6.76 -6.02 5.58
CA GLN A 202 -6.77 -5.84 7.03
C GLN A 202 -5.38 -5.50 7.61
N ASP A 203 -4.28 -5.81 6.87
CA ASP A 203 -2.91 -5.53 7.30
C ASP A 203 -2.43 -4.19 6.74
N LYS A 204 -2.54 -3.13 7.54
CA LYS A 204 -2.04 -1.80 7.20
C LYS A 204 -0.55 -1.59 7.51
N GLU A 205 0.06 -2.54 8.23
CA GLU A 205 1.44 -2.40 8.74
C GLU A 205 2.46 -3.01 7.78
N TYR A 206 2.34 -4.29 7.48
CA TYR A 206 3.38 -5.05 6.77
C TYR A 206 3.18 -5.06 5.26
N ARG A 207 1.97 -5.40 4.79
CA ARG A 207 1.65 -5.53 3.35
C ARG A 207 2.68 -6.33 2.58
N GLN A 208 2.97 -7.54 3.09
CA GLN A 208 3.95 -8.45 2.51
C GLN A 208 3.27 -9.76 2.12
N ALA A 209 3.78 -10.40 1.05
CA ALA A 209 3.24 -11.67 0.55
C ALA A 209 3.21 -12.76 1.63
N ILE A 210 4.26 -12.82 2.47
CA ILE A 210 4.34 -13.83 3.54
C ILE A 210 3.32 -13.58 4.66
N THR A 211 3.07 -12.32 5.04
CA THR A 211 2.04 -11.99 6.05
C THR A 211 0.64 -12.22 5.49
N ALA A 212 0.43 -11.91 4.21
CA ALA A 212 -0.83 -12.20 3.52
C ALA A 212 -1.10 -13.71 3.44
N ALA A 213 -0.09 -14.52 3.10
CA ALA A 213 -0.19 -15.98 3.10
C ALA A 213 -0.51 -16.53 4.49
N GLY A 214 0.17 -16.01 5.54
CA GLY A 214 -0.06 -16.41 6.94
C GLY A 214 -1.49 -16.12 7.39
N THR A 215 -1.99 -14.91 7.17
CA THR A 215 -3.37 -14.55 7.51
C THR A 215 -4.40 -15.27 6.62
N GLY A 216 -4.06 -15.59 5.36
CA GLY A 216 -4.87 -16.43 4.49
C GLY A 216 -5.06 -17.85 5.05
N CYS A 217 -3.97 -18.47 5.54
CA CYS A 217 -4.04 -19.76 6.23
C CYS A 217 -4.92 -19.67 7.49
N MET A 218 -4.75 -18.62 8.29
CA MET A 218 -5.59 -18.39 9.49
C MET A 218 -7.07 -18.28 9.12
N ALA A 219 -7.39 -17.53 8.06
CA ALA A 219 -8.78 -17.33 7.62
C ALA A 219 -9.43 -18.65 7.15
N ALA A 220 -8.67 -19.49 6.45
CA ALA A 220 -9.15 -20.80 6.03
C ALA A 220 -9.51 -21.70 7.24
N LEU A 221 -8.61 -21.76 8.25
CA LEU A 221 -8.85 -22.50 9.49
C LEU A 221 -10.01 -21.92 10.32
N ASP A 222 -10.13 -20.59 10.39
CA ASP A 222 -11.24 -19.93 11.09
C ASP A 222 -12.58 -20.23 10.40
N ALA A 223 -12.60 -20.25 9.06
CA ALA A 223 -13.79 -20.60 8.28
C ALA A 223 -14.20 -22.06 8.47
N GLU A 224 -13.26 -23.01 8.43
CA GLU A 224 -13.48 -24.43 8.68
C GLU A 224 -14.09 -24.66 10.07
N ARG A 225 -13.48 -24.08 11.11
CA ARG A 225 -13.96 -24.17 12.48
C ARG A 225 -15.36 -23.58 12.64
N TYR A 226 -15.63 -22.45 11.98
CA TYR A 226 -16.96 -21.86 12.00
C TYR A 226 -18.01 -22.78 11.36
N LEU A 227 -17.70 -23.36 10.19
CA LEU A 227 -18.61 -24.29 9.52
C LEU A 227 -18.92 -25.51 10.39
N ALA A 228 -17.92 -26.06 11.09
CA ALA A 228 -18.13 -27.18 12.02
C ALA A 228 -19.07 -26.84 13.21
N THR A 229 -19.24 -25.56 13.55
CA THR A 229 -20.22 -25.14 14.59
C THR A 229 -21.64 -25.07 14.08
N LEU A 230 -21.86 -25.21 12.77
CA LEU A 230 -23.21 -25.15 12.15
C LEU A 230 -23.81 -26.53 11.85
N GLU A 231 -23.03 -27.59 12.07
CA GLU A 231 -23.46 -28.97 11.98
C GLU A 231 -24.08 -29.43 13.31
#